data_8d72c5087fb8c2aa82bad71fd130e3c5
#
_entry.id   8d72c5087fb8c2aa82bad71fd130e3c5
#
_cell.length_a   1.000
_cell.length_b   1.000
_cell.length_c   1.000
_cell.angle_alpha   90.00
_cell.angle_beta   90.00
_cell.angle_gamma   90.00
#
_symmetry.space_group_name_H-M   'P 1'
#
loop_
_entity.id
_entity.type
_entity.pdbx_description
1 polymer ?
#
loop_
_entity_poly.entity_id
_entity_poly.type
_entity_poly.pdbx_seq_one_letter_code
_entity_poly.pdbx_strand_id
1 'polypeptide(L)'
;MPSPVAKCPVRGSREVQPAPSERPAAARKTVRVAVIGLGYWGPNLVRNFHDVIGDNLRACCDVAAPRADAVARRHPNLRALTDPAAVFAADDIDAVAIATPVGTHYPLAKAALEAGKSVLVEKPLTASLEQAEELVDLARRKGLVLMVDHVFVFSPPVRKMKELLDAGELGRLLYIDSVRINLGLFQRDVNVVWDLAPHDLSIADYLVGRSPRSVAAFGSVHTGSGHEDVAYLNLDFGDGLIANCHVNWLSPVKIRYTMLGGSQKGLVYNDLDPVEKLKVYDSGINVRQDDLEDRRNILVDYRTGDIWSPRLDSTEPLRTMVGHFVDCVRTGTQPVTDGESGLRVVRILDAAQRSIKAQGGRITL
;
A
#
# COMPACT_ATOMS: atom_id res chain seq x y z
N MET A 1 46.99 55.72 33.52
CA MET A 1 45.59 56.16 33.54
C MET A 1 44.75 55.11 32.82
N PRO A 2 43.82 54.40 33.48
CA PRO A 2 43.00 53.43 32.81
C PRO A 2 41.69 54.10 32.34
N SER A 3 41.27 53.73 31.11
CA SER A 3 40.00 54.15 30.49
C SER A 3 38.78 53.49 31.14
N PRO A 4 37.62 54.11 31.12
CA PRO A 4 36.43 53.63 31.84
C PRO A 4 35.68 52.55 31.06
N VAL A 5 35.26 51.52 31.79
CA VAL A 5 34.42 50.41 31.33
C VAL A 5 32.96 50.88 31.14
N ALA A 6 32.42 50.74 29.95
CA ALA A 6 31.04 51.02 29.62
C ALA A 6 30.10 50.00 30.24
N LYS A 7 29.09 50.42 30.98
CA LYS A 7 28.01 49.61 31.57
C LYS A 7 27.02 49.21 30.46
N CYS A 8 26.80 47.90 30.34
CA CYS A 8 25.76 47.30 29.50
C CYS A 8 24.38 47.49 30.11
N PRO A 9 23.30 47.88 29.37
CA PRO A 9 21.97 48.04 29.94
C PRO A 9 21.28 46.65 30.13
N VAL A 10 20.69 46.50 31.31
CA VAL A 10 19.86 45.34 31.70
C VAL A 10 18.62 45.30 30.81
N ARG A 11 18.44 44.23 30.05
CA ARG A 11 17.25 43.95 29.26
C ARG A 11 16.08 43.58 30.22
N GLY A 12 14.96 44.27 30.02
CA GLY A 12 13.75 44.08 30.74
C GLY A 12 13.18 42.64 30.59
N SER A 13 12.60 42.19 31.67
CA SER A 13 11.85 40.91 31.78
C SER A 13 10.73 40.85 30.76
N ARG A 14 10.80 39.91 29.82
CA ARG A 14 9.66 39.52 28.98
C ARG A 14 8.67 38.74 29.84
N GLU A 15 7.47 39.24 29.97
CA GLU A 15 6.32 38.45 30.46
C GLU A 15 6.14 37.21 29.60
N VAL A 16 6.21 36.06 30.28
CA VAL A 16 5.89 34.75 29.66
C VAL A 16 4.36 34.68 29.58
N GLN A 17 3.83 34.77 28.34
CA GLN A 17 2.40 34.48 28.14
C GLN A 17 2.13 33.00 28.48
N PRO A 18 1.02 32.70 29.21
CA PRO A 18 0.64 31.31 29.48
C PRO A 18 0.37 30.57 28.20
N ALA A 19 0.85 29.33 28.13
CA ALA A 19 0.58 28.40 27.01
C ALA A 19 -0.94 28.27 26.78
N PRO A 20 -1.41 28.17 25.51
CA PRO A 20 -2.81 27.99 25.19
C PRO A 20 -3.32 26.71 25.91
N SER A 21 -4.40 26.85 26.67
CA SER A 21 -5.06 25.76 27.36
C SER A 21 -5.38 24.63 26.37
N GLU A 22 -4.89 23.42 26.62
CA GLU A 22 -5.29 22.21 25.89
C GLU A 22 -6.82 22.12 25.93
N ARG A 23 -7.44 22.17 24.72
CA ARG A 23 -8.86 21.83 24.58
C ARG A 23 -9.05 20.44 25.16
N PRO A 24 -10.09 20.19 25.98
CA PRO A 24 -10.39 18.86 26.47
C PRO A 24 -10.53 17.94 25.27
N ALA A 25 -9.78 16.84 25.24
CA ALA A 25 -9.87 15.83 24.20
C ALA A 25 -11.33 15.38 24.12
N ALA A 26 -12.02 15.73 23.04
CA ALA A 26 -13.36 15.22 22.76
C ALA A 26 -13.30 13.70 22.96
N ALA A 27 -14.25 13.15 23.69
CA ALA A 27 -14.30 11.72 24.03
C ALA A 27 -14.05 10.92 22.74
N ARG A 28 -12.89 10.24 22.66
CA ARG A 28 -12.45 9.56 21.45
C ARG A 28 -13.49 8.50 21.13
N LYS A 29 -14.21 8.66 20.03
CA LYS A 29 -15.21 7.68 19.58
C LYS A 29 -14.54 6.30 19.47
N THR A 30 -15.05 5.34 20.23
CA THR A 30 -14.59 3.95 20.19
C THR A 30 -15.03 3.33 18.86
N VAL A 31 -14.11 2.76 18.10
CA VAL A 31 -14.41 2.08 16.83
C VAL A 31 -14.58 0.60 17.09
N ARG A 32 -15.72 0.06 16.71
CA ARG A 32 -16.10 -1.35 16.87
C ARG A 32 -16.07 -2.03 15.51
N VAL A 33 -15.34 -3.14 15.41
CA VAL A 33 -15.02 -3.80 14.14
C VAL A 33 -15.52 -5.24 14.12
N ALA A 34 -15.87 -5.73 12.92
CA ALA A 34 -16.03 -7.15 12.62
C ALA A 34 -15.13 -7.56 11.45
N VAL A 35 -14.68 -8.82 11.44
CA VAL A 35 -13.92 -9.41 10.34
C VAL A 35 -14.77 -10.43 9.60
N ILE A 36 -14.87 -10.31 8.27
CA ILE A 36 -15.64 -11.19 7.39
C ILE A 36 -14.68 -11.95 6.48
N GLY A 37 -14.77 -13.28 6.45
CA GLY A 37 -13.84 -14.17 5.77
C GLY A 37 -12.71 -14.61 6.68
N LEU A 38 -12.67 -15.90 7.03
CA LEU A 38 -11.70 -16.50 7.94
C LEU A 38 -10.89 -17.61 7.25
N GLY A 39 -10.55 -17.35 5.99
CA GLY A 39 -9.65 -18.18 5.20
C GLY A 39 -8.21 -18.03 5.65
N TYR A 40 -7.30 -17.80 4.69
CA TYR A 40 -5.85 -17.68 4.98
C TYR A 40 -5.50 -16.38 5.73
N TRP A 41 -6.04 -15.22 5.30
CA TRP A 41 -5.71 -13.90 5.86
C TRP A 41 -6.58 -13.48 7.04
N GLY A 42 -7.85 -13.89 7.05
CA GLY A 42 -8.80 -13.47 8.09
C GLY A 42 -8.33 -13.66 9.53
N PRO A 43 -7.76 -14.82 9.92
CA PRO A 43 -7.21 -15.00 11.27
C PRO A 43 -6.08 -14.03 11.62
N ASN A 44 -5.28 -13.59 10.65
CA ASN A 44 -4.24 -12.59 10.86
C ASN A 44 -4.85 -11.19 11.11
N LEU A 45 -5.90 -10.83 10.38
CA LEU A 45 -6.65 -9.60 10.62
C LEU A 45 -7.31 -9.63 12.01
N VAL A 46 -7.98 -10.73 12.38
CA VAL A 46 -8.58 -10.89 13.71
C VAL A 46 -7.55 -10.67 14.82
N ARG A 47 -6.38 -11.32 14.72
CA ARG A 47 -5.28 -11.14 15.70
C ARG A 47 -4.86 -9.68 15.79
N ASN A 48 -4.57 -9.05 14.66
CA ASN A 48 -4.10 -7.67 14.64
C ASN A 48 -5.17 -6.67 15.13
N PHE A 49 -6.44 -6.85 14.75
CA PHE A 49 -7.52 -6.03 15.30
C PHE A 49 -7.66 -6.23 16.82
N HIS A 50 -7.62 -7.47 17.29
CA HIS A 50 -7.67 -7.74 18.73
C HIS A 50 -6.52 -7.08 19.48
N ASP A 51 -5.30 -7.13 18.93
CA ASP A 51 -4.11 -6.48 19.53
C ASP A 51 -4.22 -4.95 19.57
N VAL A 52 -4.96 -4.33 18.62
CA VAL A 52 -5.10 -2.86 18.52
C VAL A 52 -6.29 -2.32 19.29
N ILE A 53 -7.45 -3.00 19.24
CA ILE A 53 -8.72 -2.49 19.81
C ILE A 53 -9.33 -3.38 20.90
N GLY A 54 -8.71 -4.51 21.23
CA GLY A 54 -9.18 -5.44 22.27
C GLY A 54 -10.62 -5.89 22.04
N ASP A 55 -11.45 -5.80 23.08
CA ASP A 55 -12.87 -6.20 23.06
C ASP A 55 -13.76 -5.37 22.11
N ASN A 56 -13.23 -4.33 21.45
CA ASN A 56 -13.94 -3.62 20.40
C ASN A 56 -13.91 -4.36 19.05
N LEU A 57 -13.17 -5.44 18.93
CA LEU A 57 -13.40 -6.44 17.92
C LEU A 57 -14.63 -7.27 18.33
N ARG A 58 -15.78 -7.03 17.69
CA ARG A 58 -17.10 -7.52 18.14
C ARG A 58 -17.50 -8.86 17.56
N ALA A 59 -17.14 -9.12 16.30
CA ALA A 59 -17.56 -10.32 15.59
C ALA A 59 -16.53 -10.80 14.58
N CYS A 60 -16.54 -12.09 14.33
CA CYS A 60 -15.93 -12.70 13.16
C CYS A 60 -17.01 -13.49 12.40
N CYS A 61 -16.94 -13.47 11.06
CA CYS A 61 -17.94 -14.08 10.20
C CYS A 61 -17.29 -14.92 9.10
N ASP A 62 -17.73 -16.16 8.92
CA ASP A 62 -17.39 -17.01 7.78
C ASP A 62 -18.55 -17.94 7.47
N VAL A 63 -18.88 -18.12 6.19
CA VAL A 63 -19.96 -19.03 5.76
C VAL A 63 -19.76 -20.48 6.25
N ALA A 64 -18.50 -20.85 6.51
CA ALA A 64 -18.15 -22.12 7.15
C ALA A 64 -18.11 -21.95 8.69
N ALA A 65 -19.19 -22.32 9.38
CA ALA A 65 -19.30 -22.24 10.84
C ALA A 65 -18.07 -22.77 11.59
N PRO A 66 -17.42 -23.90 11.19
CA PRO A 66 -16.25 -24.39 11.90
C PRO A 66 -15.05 -23.40 11.89
N ARG A 67 -14.93 -22.54 10.88
CA ARG A 67 -13.90 -21.50 10.83
C ARG A 67 -14.19 -20.37 11.80
N ALA A 68 -15.43 -19.89 11.82
CA ALA A 68 -15.86 -18.84 12.76
C ALA A 68 -15.71 -19.31 14.21
N ASP A 69 -16.15 -20.53 14.52
CA ASP A 69 -16.03 -21.14 15.85
C ASP A 69 -14.57 -21.32 16.28
N ALA A 70 -13.68 -21.73 15.37
CA ALA A 70 -12.27 -21.94 15.66
C ALA A 70 -11.56 -20.61 16.03
N VAL A 71 -11.95 -19.51 15.41
CA VAL A 71 -11.45 -18.17 15.74
C VAL A 71 -12.05 -17.68 17.06
N ALA A 72 -13.36 -17.79 17.25
CA ALA A 72 -14.04 -17.34 18.47
C ALA A 72 -13.54 -18.07 19.72
N ARG A 73 -13.20 -19.38 19.63
CA ARG A 73 -12.60 -20.12 20.77
C ARG A 73 -11.28 -19.49 21.27
N ARG A 74 -10.53 -18.79 20.41
CA ARG A 74 -9.28 -18.13 20.79
C ARG A 74 -9.53 -16.71 21.35
N HIS A 75 -10.71 -16.15 21.13
CA HIS A 75 -11.11 -14.80 21.53
C HIS A 75 -12.52 -14.86 22.17
N PRO A 76 -12.63 -15.15 23.47
CA PRO A 76 -13.93 -15.48 24.14
C PRO A 76 -15.03 -14.44 24.02
N ASN A 77 -14.65 -13.14 23.84
CA ASN A 77 -15.61 -12.06 23.70
C ASN A 77 -16.05 -11.80 22.26
N LEU A 78 -15.52 -12.58 21.29
CA LEU A 78 -15.78 -12.43 19.87
C LEU A 78 -17.00 -13.28 19.44
N ARG A 79 -18.03 -12.65 18.88
CA ARG A 79 -19.17 -13.38 18.33
C ARG A 79 -18.80 -14.09 17.04
N ALA A 80 -19.09 -15.39 16.95
CA ALA A 80 -18.99 -16.15 15.70
C ALA A 80 -20.32 -16.02 14.93
N LEU A 81 -20.24 -15.58 13.68
CA LEU A 81 -21.40 -15.42 12.78
C LEU A 81 -21.14 -16.19 11.48
N THR A 82 -22.20 -16.61 10.82
CA THR A 82 -22.13 -17.30 9.52
C THR A 82 -22.78 -16.51 8.38
N ASP A 83 -23.54 -15.47 8.72
CA ASP A 83 -24.23 -14.61 7.76
C ASP A 83 -23.69 -13.18 7.86
N PRO A 84 -23.06 -12.64 6.80
CA PRO A 84 -22.64 -11.25 6.77
C PRO A 84 -23.76 -10.23 6.97
N ALA A 85 -25.00 -10.55 6.62
CA ALA A 85 -26.13 -9.65 6.82
C ALA A 85 -26.34 -9.35 8.32
N ALA A 86 -26.10 -10.33 9.19
CA ALA A 86 -26.15 -10.13 10.65
C ALA A 86 -25.05 -9.17 11.15
N VAL A 87 -23.87 -9.14 10.47
CA VAL A 87 -22.80 -8.18 10.77
C VAL A 87 -23.24 -6.76 10.36
N PHE A 88 -23.84 -6.63 9.17
CA PHE A 88 -24.24 -5.32 8.65
C PHE A 88 -25.41 -4.71 9.43
N ALA A 89 -26.33 -5.52 9.91
CA ALA A 89 -27.48 -5.09 10.72
C ALA A 89 -27.12 -4.73 12.18
N ALA A 90 -25.93 -5.10 12.66
CA ALA A 90 -25.57 -4.91 14.07
C ALA A 90 -25.24 -3.45 14.38
N ASP A 91 -25.94 -2.86 15.36
CA ASP A 91 -25.72 -1.47 15.81
C ASP A 91 -24.41 -1.28 16.61
N ASP A 92 -23.83 -2.37 17.10
CA ASP A 92 -22.59 -2.37 17.85
C ASP A 92 -21.35 -2.64 16.99
N ILE A 93 -21.46 -2.47 15.67
CA ILE A 93 -20.35 -2.55 14.69
C ILE A 93 -20.34 -1.26 13.89
N ASP A 94 -19.20 -0.59 13.83
CA ASP A 94 -18.97 0.68 13.11
C ASP A 94 -18.24 0.47 11.78
N ALA A 95 -17.42 -0.60 11.70
CA ALA A 95 -16.62 -0.91 10.53
C ALA A 95 -16.43 -2.42 10.35
N VAL A 96 -16.12 -2.81 9.11
CA VAL A 96 -15.87 -4.21 8.76
C VAL A 96 -14.55 -4.35 8.01
N ALA A 97 -13.84 -5.46 8.24
CA ALA A 97 -12.72 -5.91 7.43
C ALA A 97 -13.12 -7.14 6.63
N ILE A 98 -12.96 -7.11 5.31
CA ILE A 98 -13.38 -8.16 4.36
C ILE A 98 -12.14 -8.86 3.82
N ALA A 99 -12.00 -10.16 4.14
CA ALA A 99 -10.89 -11.03 3.74
C ALA A 99 -11.41 -12.32 3.07
N THR A 100 -12.31 -12.16 2.14
CA THR A 100 -12.96 -13.22 1.37
C THR A 100 -12.33 -13.37 -0.02
N PRO A 101 -12.71 -14.32 -0.88
CA PRO A 101 -12.30 -14.35 -2.28
C PRO A 101 -12.71 -13.08 -3.04
N VAL A 102 -11.87 -12.63 -3.99
CA VAL A 102 -12.01 -11.34 -4.68
C VAL A 102 -13.39 -11.13 -5.33
N GLY A 103 -13.98 -12.18 -5.89
CA GLY A 103 -15.32 -12.10 -6.50
C GLY A 103 -16.44 -11.70 -5.52
N THR A 104 -16.19 -11.78 -4.21
CA THR A 104 -17.15 -11.40 -3.16
C THR A 104 -16.86 -10.06 -2.50
N HIS A 105 -15.71 -9.43 -2.81
CA HIS A 105 -15.34 -8.13 -2.24
C HIS A 105 -16.39 -7.07 -2.52
N TYR A 106 -16.75 -6.90 -3.79
CA TYR A 106 -17.71 -5.88 -4.20
C TYR A 106 -19.09 -6.02 -3.53
N PRO A 107 -19.82 -7.17 -3.61
CA PRO A 107 -21.13 -7.27 -2.99
C PRO A 107 -21.09 -7.08 -1.47
N LEU A 108 -20.07 -7.58 -0.78
CA LEU A 108 -19.94 -7.43 0.66
C LEU A 108 -19.59 -5.99 1.07
N ALA A 109 -18.65 -5.36 0.37
CA ALA A 109 -18.25 -3.97 0.64
C ALA A 109 -19.42 -3.01 0.36
N LYS A 110 -20.15 -3.21 -0.75
CA LYS A 110 -21.33 -2.43 -1.09
C LYS A 110 -22.41 -2.54 -0.01
N ALA A 111 -22.77 -3.75 0.40
CA ALA A 111 -23.77 -3.96 1.46
C ALA A 111 -23.34 -3.33 2.80
N ALA A 112 -22.04 -3.43 3.16
CA ALA A 112 -21.51 -2.81 4.36
C ALA A 112 -21.60 -1.28 4.30
N LEU A 113 -21.17 -0.66 3.18
CA LEU A 113 -21.26 0.80 2.97
C LEU A 113 -22.73 1.26 2.96
N GLU A 114 -23.64 0.54 2.32
CA GLU A 114 -25.08 0.83 2.32
C GLU A 114 -25.67 0.81 3.75
N ALA A 115 -25.20 -0.12 4.58
CA ALA A 115 -25.55 -0.23 6.01
C ALA A 115 -24.82 0.80 6.91
N GLY A 116 -24.05 1.74 6.34
CA GLY A 116 -23.37 2.79 7.10
C GLY A 116 -22.10 2.33 7.80
N LYS A 117 -21.49 1.22 7.40
CA LYS A 117 -20.24 0.70 7.95
C LYS A 117 -19.06 1.14 7.10
N SER A 118 -17.98 1.61 7.73
CA SER A 118 -16.70 1.80 7.07
C SER A 118 -16.06 0.45 6.72
N VAL A 119 -15.26 0.40 5.64
CA VAL A 119 -14.80 -0.88 5.09
C VAL A 119 -13.29 -0.89 4.86
N LEU A 120 -12.64 -1.93 5.35
CA LEU A 120 -11.31 -2.39 4.92
C LEU A 120 -11.51 -3.63 4.04
N VAL A 121 -10.97 -3.62 2.83
CA VAL A 121 -11.07 -4.76 1.89
C VAL A 121 -9.69 -5.30 1.55
N GLU A 122 -9.55 -6.62 1.54
CA GLU A 122 -8.37 -7.27 0.97
C GLU A 122 -8.14 -6.88 -0.49
N LYS A 123 -6.87 -6.93 -0.90
CA LYS A 123 -6.47 -6.67 -2.28
C LYS A 123 -6.92 -7.83 -3.22
N PRO A 124 -7.18 -7.52 -4.47
CA PRO A 124 -7.50 -6.22 -5.06
C PRO A 124 -8.85 -5.71 -4.57
N LEU A 125 -9.11 -4.40 -4.62
CA LEU A 125 -10.37 -3.81 -4.14
C LEU A 125 -11.61 -4.54 -4.67
N THR A 126 -11.63 -4.83 -5.97
CA THR A 126 -12.70 -5.55 -6.68
C THR A 126 -12.15 -6.40 -7.82
N ALA A 127 -13.01 -7.20 -8.43
CA ALA A 127 -12.69 -8.01 -9.61
C ALA A 127 -12.83 -7.25 -10.95
N SER A 128 -13.43 -6.05 -10.97
CA SER A 128 -13.55 -5.22 -12.17
C SER A 128 -13.44 -3.72 -11.86
N LEU A 129 -13.13 -2.94 -12.90
CA LEU A 129 -12.98 -1.50 -12.80
C LEU A 129 -14.29 -0.82 -12.42
N GLU A 130 -15.40 -1.20 -13.05
CA GLU A 130 -16.72 -0.63 -12.81
C GLU A 130 -17.17 -0.82 -11.36
N GLN A 131 -16.90 -2.00 -10.80
CA GLN A 131 -17.19 -2.28 -9.39
C GLN A 131 -16.36 -1.39 -8.44
N ALA A 132 -15.08 -1.15 -8.78
CA ALA A 132 -14.23 -0.28 -7.97
C ALA A 132 -14.72 1.17 -8.01
N GLU A 133 -15.08 1.68 -9.18
CA GLU A 133 -15.63 3.03 -9.35
C GLU A 133 -16.92 3.21 -8.55
N GLU A 134 -17.83 2.24 -8.60
CA GLU A 134 -19.08 2.29 -7.83
C GLU A 134 -18.84 2.30 -6.31
N LEU A 135 -17.92 1.47 -5.81
CA LEU A 135 -17.60 1.43 -4.37
C LEU A 135 -16.99 2.75 -3.88
N VAL A 136 -16.07 3.32 -4.65
CA VAL A 136 -15.43 4.60 -4.31
C VAL A 136 -16.46 5.72 -4.26
N ASP A 137 -17.33 5.79 -5.25
CA ASP A 137 -18.42 6.75 -5.28
C ASP A 137 -19.41 6.57 -4.13
N LEU A 138 -19.76 5.32 -3.81
CA LEU A 138 -20.67 5.03 -2.71
C LEU A 138 -20.06 5.45 -1.37
N ALA A 139 -18.80 5.09 -1.11
CA ALA A 139 -18.10 5.47 0.11
C ALA A 139 -18.02 7.00 0.27
N ARG A 140 -17.71 7.71 -0.83
CA ARG A 140 -17.66 9.19 -0.87
C ARG A 140 -19.02 9.80 -0.56
N ARG A 141 -20.10 9.35 -1.21
CA ARG A 141 -21.47 9.84 -0.95
C ARG A 141 -21.94 9.61 0.47
N LYS A 142 -21.53 8.50 1.08
CA LYS A 142 -21.88 8.13 2.46
C LYS A 142 -20.98 8.80 3.51
N GLY A 143 -19.87 9.42 3.11
CA GLY A 143 -18.87 9.96 4.04
C GLY A 143 -18.21 8.85 4.90
N LEU A 144 -18.06 7.65 4.35
CA LEU A 144 -17.49 6.48 5.03
C LEU A 144 -16.06 6.22 4.56
N VAL A 145 -15.26 5.63 5.44
CA VAL A 145 -13.92 5.18 5.11
C VAL A 145 -14.00 3.90 4.27
N LEU A 146 -13.40 3.94 3.07
CA LEU A 146 -13.09 2.77 2.27
C LEU A 146 -11.57 2.67 2.16
N MET A 147 -10.99 1.58 2.64
CA MET A 147 -9.55 1.34 2.65
C MET A 147 -9.24 -0.03 2.05
N VAL A 148 -8.14 -0.13 1.32
CA VAL A 148 -7.67 -1.41 0.74
C VAL A 148 -6.48 -1.92 1.53
N ASP A 149 -6.43 -3.24 1.77
CA ASP A 149 -5.31 -3.93 2.40
C ASP A 149 -4.11 -3.99 1.44
N HIS A 150 -3.48 -2.85 1.23
CA HIS A 150 -2.17 -2.75 0.61
C HIS A 150 -1.07 -2.76 1.67
N VAL A 151 -0.96 -3.86 2.40
CA VAL A 151 -0.10 -4.02 3.58
C VAL A 151 1.36 -3.60 3.36
N PHE A 152 1.91 -3.80 2.16
CA PHE A 152 3.30 -3.41 1.85
C PHE A 152 3.54 -1.91 1.92
N VAL A 153 2.53 -1.07 1.68
CA VAL A 153 2.61 0.39 1.85
C VAL A 153 2.89 0.77 3.31
N PHE A 154 2.50 -0.08 4.25
CA PHE A 154 2.73 0.10 5.69
C PHE A 154 4.02 -0.56 6.18
N SER A 155 4.75 -1.25 5.30
CA SER A 155 6.02 -1.88 5.68
C SER A 155 7.11 -0.82 5.94
N PRO A 156 7.94 -0.99 6.97
CA PRO A 156 8.99 -0.03 7.29
C PRO A 156 9.94 0.29 6.13
N PRO A 157 10.39 -0.68 5.30
CA PRO A 157 11.23 -0.36 4.14
C PRO A 157 10.51 0.55 3.13
N VAL A 158 9.25 0.29 2.78
CA VAL A 158 8.50 1.12 1.81
C VAL A 158 8.24 2.52 2.35
N ARG A 159 7.94 2.64 3.65
CA ARG A 159 7.84 3.94 4.32
C ARG A 159 9.15 4.71 4.26
N LYS A 160 10.27 4.03 4.49
CA LYS A 160 11.61 4.63 4.39
C LYS A 160 11.97 5.03 2.96
N MET A 161 11.60 4.23 1.97
CA MET A 161 11.76 4.59 0.56
C MET A 161 11.01 5.89 0.24
N LYS A 162 9.77 6.04 0.70
CA LYS A 162 8.98 7.28 0.52
C LYS A 162 9.63 8.47 1.22
N GLU A 163 10.08 8.31 2.46
CA GLU A 163 10.79 9.35 3.21
C GLU A 163 12.03 9.86 2.45
N LEU A 164 12.85 8.95 1.91
CA LEU A 164 14.05 9.30 1.16
C LEU A 164 13.72 9.98 -0.19
N LEU A 165 12.64 9.55 -0.85
CA LEU A 165 12.13 10.20 -2.07
C LEU A 165 11.65 11.62 -1.77
N ASP A 166 10.84 11.80 -0.73
CA ASP A 166 10.27 13.09 -0.35
C ASP A 166 11.35 14.07 0.16
N ALA A 167 12.41 13.55 0.78
CA ALA A 167 13.60 14.32 1.15
C ALA A 167 14.48 14.73 -0.06
N GLY A 168 14.17 14.24 -1.26
CA GLY A 168 14.95 14.53 -2.47
C GLY A 168 16.28 13.78 -2.56
N GLU A 169 16.54 12.81 -1.68
CA GLU A 169 17.81 12.07 -1.61
C GLU A 169 18.18 11.33 -2.91
N LEU A 170 17.18 10.88 -3.67
CA LEU A 170 17.39 10.19 -4.94
C LEU A 170 17.54 11.16 -6.13
N GLY A 171 17.27 12.45 -5.93
CA GLY A 171 17.05 13.37 -7.02
C GLY A 171 15.76 13.07 -7.79
N ARG A 172 15.73 13.28 -9.11
CA ARG A 172 14.57 12.94 -9.94
C ARG A 172 14.48 11.41 -10.09
N LEU A 173 13.33 10.83 -9.77
CA LEU A 173 13.05 9.41 -10.02
C LEU A 173 12.98 9.14 -11.52
N LEU A 174 13.75 8.16 -12.01
CA LEU A 174 13.89 7.82 -13.42
C LEU A 174 13.17 6.52 -13.77
N TYR A 175 13.28 5.50 -12.92
CA TYR A 175 12.63 4.22 -13.14
C TYR A 175 12.34 3.47 -11.84
N ILE A 176 11.41 2.53 -11.93
CA ILE A 176 11.08 1.55 -10.89
C ILE A 176 11.09 0.17 -11.54
N ASP A 177 11.88 -0.76 -11.00
CA ASP A 177 11.86 -2.17 -11.37
C ASP A 177 11.37 -3.02 -10.21
N SER A 178 10.36 -3.84 -10.46
CA SER A 178 9.77 -4.73 -9.47
C SER A 178 9.70 -6.16 -9.99
N VAL A 179 10.11 -7.11 -9.14
CA VAL A 179 10.07 -8.54 -9.41
C VAL A 179 9.41 -9.26 -8.24
N ARG A 180 8.31 -9.95 -8.49
CA ARG A 180 7.58 -10.76 -7.52
C ARG A 180 7.27 -12.12 -8.12
N ILE A 181 8.16 -13.07 -7.86
CA ILE A 181 8.13 -14.39 -8.47
C ILE A 181 8.36 -15.49 -7.43
N ASN A 182 7.70 -16.62 -7.59
CA ASN A 182 7.85 -17.83 -6.76
C ASN A 182 7.10 -19.01 -7.40
N LEU A 183 7.33 -20.23 -6.92
CA LEU A 183 6.36 -21.31 -7.10
C LEU A 183 5.12 -20.96 -6.29
N GLY A 184 4.08 -20.46 -6.96
CA GLY A 184 2.89 -19.87 -6.37
C GLY A 184 1.81 -20.89 -6.05
N LEU A 185 0.88 -20.48 -5.17
CA LEU A 185 -0.43 -21.12 -5.07
C LEU A 185 -1.28 -20.56 -6.20
N PHE A 186 -1.54 -21.38 -7.22
CA PHE A 186 -2.39 -21.00 -8.34
C PHE A 186 -3.79 -20.67 -7.84
N GLN A 187 -4.22 -19.46 -8.09
CA GLN A 187 -5.59 -19.06 -7.82
C GLN A 187 -6.51 -19.59 -8.92
N ARG A 188 -7.77 -19.89 -8.56
CA ARG A 188 -8.77 -20.42 -9.53
C ARG A 188 -9.59 -19.32 -10.18
N ASP A 189 -9.66 -18.17 -9.55
CA ASP A 189 -10.55 -17.06 -9.87
C ASP A 189 -9.84 -15.84 -10.47
N VAL A 190 -8.50 -15.79 -10.38
CA VAL A 190 -7.69 -14.71 -10.93
C VAL A 190 -6.38 -15.23 -11.54
N ASN A 191 -5.77 -14.45 -12.45
CA ASN A 191 -4.45 -14.75 -12.98
C ASN A 191 -3.32 -14.15 -12.12
N VAL A 192 -2.07 -14.41 -12.49
CA VAL A 192 -0.87 -13.93 -11.78
C VAL A 192 -0.81 -12.41 -11.66
N VAL A 193 -1.35 -11.66 -12.64
CA VAL A 193 -1.37 -10.19 -12.62
C VAL A 193 -2.28 -9.69 -11.51
N TRP A 194 -3.50 -10.20 -11.42
CA TRP A 194 -4.47 -9.80 -10.40
C TRP A 194 -4.13 -10.29 -8.99
N ASP A 195 -3.36 -11.39 -8.88
CA ASP A 195 -2.92 -11.89 -7.57
C ASP A 195 -1.68 -11.16 -7.04
N LEU A 196 -0.60 -11.10 -7.84
CA LEU A 196 0.70 -10.62 -7.36
C LEU A 196 0.95 -9.14 -7.63
N ALA A 197 0.58 -8.62 -8.81
CA ALA A 197 0.89 -7.25 -9.19
C ALA A 197 0.26 -6.17 -8.29
N PRO A 198 -0.92 -6.34 -7.65
CA PRO A 198 -1.47 -5.32 -6.75
C PRO A 198 -0.51 -4.85 -5.68
N HIS A 199 0.36 -5.72 -5.17
CA HIS A 199 1.35 -5.36 -4.17
C HIS A 199 2.39 -4.37 -4.70
N ASP A 200 2.94 -4.65 -5.87
CA ASP A 200 4.00 -3.83 -6.47
C ASP A 200 3.42 -2.54 -7.09
N LEU A 201 2.22 -2.63 -7.65
CA LEU A 201 1.49 -1.47 -8.16
C LEU A 201 1.09 -0.50 -7.04
N SER A 202 0.67 -1.00 -5.88
CA SER A 202 0.36 -0.15 -4.73
C SER A 202 1.60 0.51 -4.13
N ILE A 203 2.75 -0.17 -4.13
CA ILE A 203 4.03 0.44 -3.76
C ILE A 203 4.39 1.55 -4.75
N ALA A 204 4.30 1.30 -6.06
CA ALA A 204 4.59 2.30 -7.09
C ALA A 204 3.64 3.51 -6.98
N ASP A 205 2.32 3.27 -6.82
CA ASP A 205 1.32 4.34 -6.61
C ASP A 205 1.65 5.21 -5.39
N TYR A 206 1.99 4.58 -4.27
CA TYR A 206 2.36 5.28 -3.04
C TYR A 206 3.65 6.10 -3.18
N LEU A 207 4.66 5.57 -3.86
CA LEU A 207 5.95 6.23 -4.03
C LEU A 207 5.88 7.39 -5.03
N VAL A 208 5.21 7.18 -6.16
CA VAL A 208 5.10 8.17 -7.25
C VAL A 208 4.03 9.23 -6.98
N GLY A 209 2.92 8.85 -6.31
CA GLY A 209 1.83 9.74 -5.96
C GLY A 209 0.94 10.17 -7.14
N ARG A 210 1.04 9.52 -8.29
CA ARG A 210 0.23 9.77 -9.49
C ARG A 210 0.04 8.51 -10.34
N SER A 211 -1.04 8.45 -11.12
CA SER A 211 -1.29 7.36 -12.06
C SER A 211 -0.30 7.37 -13.23
N PRO A 212 0.05 6.21 -13.80
CA PRO A 212 0.72 6.16 -15.10
C PRO A 212 -0.22 6.66 -16.22
N ARG A 213 0.35 7.14 -17.32
CA ARG A 213 -0.38 7.56 -18.50
C ARG A 213 -0.82 6.39 -19.37
N SER A 214 -0.06 5.30 -19.32
CA SER A 214 -0.34 4.10 -20.10
C SER A 214 0.34 2.86 -19.55
N VAL A 215 -0.21 1.72 -19.97
CA VAL A 215 0.28 0.37 -19.62
C VAL A 215 0.48 -0.43 -20.88
N ALA A 216 1.59 -1.20 -20.96
CA ALA A 216 1.80 -2.28 -21.93
C ALA A 216 2.16 -3.55 -21.16
N ALA A 217 1.53 -4.68 -21.49
CA ALA A 217 1.75 -5.92 -20.76
C ALA A 217 1.74 -7.14 -21.67
N PHE A 218 2.63 -8.08 -21.37
CA PHE A 218 2.67 -9.42 -21.96
C PHE A 218 2.43 -10.46 -20.88
N GLY A 219 1.63 -11.46 -21.17
CA GLY A 219 1.36 -12.59 -20.28
C GLY A 219 1.26 -13.89 -21.07
N SER A 220 1.57 -15.00 -20.42
CA SER A 220 1.51 -16.35 -21.01
C SER A 220 0.90 -17.34 -20.04
N VAL A 221 0.23 -18.36 -20.62
CA VAL A 221 -0.38 -19.50 -19.92
C VAL A 221 0.43 -20.75 -20.21
N HIS A 222 1.01 -21.38 -19.19
CA HIS A 222 1.84 -22.60 -19.35
C HIS A 222 1.21 -23.82 -18.66
N THR A 223 0.39 -23.61 -17.63
CA THR A 223 -0.10 -24.70 -16.77
C THR A 223 -1.47 -25.26 -17.17
N GLY A 224 -2.05 -24.79 -18.27
CA GLY A 224 -3.38 -25.24 -18.72
C GLY A 224 -4.53 -24.75 -17.83
N SER A 225 -4.27 -23.83 -16.89
CA SER A 225 -5.29 -23.26 -15.99
C SER A 225 -6.28 -22.32 -16.70
N GLY A 226 -5.95 -21.87 -17.91
CA GLY A 226 -6.68 -20.84 -18.64
C GLY A 226 -6.36 -19.40 -18.16
N HIS A 227 -5.50 -19.26 -17.16
CA HIS A 227 -5.05 -17.97 -16.58
C HIS A 227 -3.56 -17.77 -16.81
N GLU A 228 -3.15 -16.53 -17.09
CA GLU A 228 -1.73 -16.20 -17.21
C GLU A 228 -1.01 -16.52 -15.89
N ASP A 229 0.10 -17.22 -15.99
CA ASP A 229 0.95 -17.65 -14.88
C ASP A 229 2.31 -16.96 -14.85
N VAL A 230 2.66 -16.26 -15.95
CA VAL A 230 3.82 -15.36 -16.08
C VAL A 230 3.36 -14.09 -16.77
N ALA A 231 3.73 -12.91 -16.25
CA ALA A 231 3.44 -11.63 -16.89
C ALA A 231 4.50 -10.57 -16.60
N TYR A 232 4.64 -9.65 -17.57
CA TYR A 232 5.48 -8.46 -17.52
C TYR A 232 4.64 -7.24 -17.84
N LEU A 233 4.64 -6.25 -16.95
CA LEU A 233 3.92 -5.01 -17.10
C LEU A 233 4.92 -3.86 -17.21
N ASN A 234 4.71 -2.96 -18.17
CA ASN A 234 5.45 -1.71 -18.29
C ASN A 234 4.50 -0.54 -18.17
N LEU A 235 4.78 0.38 -17.24
CA LEU A 235 3.99 1.55 -16.92
C LEU A 235 4.76 2.80 -17.35
N ASP A 236 4.13 3.69 -18.11
CA ASP A 236 4.67 4.98 -18.49
C ASP A 236 3.99 6.08 -17.68
N PHE A 237 4.72 6.72 -16.78
CA PHE A 237 4.21 7.84 -15.98
C PHE A 237 4.33 9.19 -16.68
N GLY A 238 4.97 9.22 -17.86
CA GLY A 238 5.37 10.46 -18.53
C GLY A 238 6.62 11.07 -17.91
N ASP A 239 7.12 12.14 -18.53
CA ASP A 239 8.32 12.87 -18.08
C ASP A 239 9.57 11.99 -17.95
N GLY A 240 9.61 10.87 -18.70
CA GLY A 240 10.71 9.90 -18.70
C GLY A 240 10.69 8.92 -17.53
N LEU A 241 9.70 8.98 -16.61
CA LEU A 241 9.54 7.96 -15.57
C LEU A 241 8.81 6.73 -16.11
N ILE A 242 9.46 5.58 -16.02
CA ILE A 242 8.87 4.27 -16.36
C ILE A 242 8.93 3.33 -15.16
N ALA A 243 7.99 2.39 -15.09
CA ALA A 243 8.06 1.29 -14.14
C ALA A 243 7.84 -0.05 -14.83
N ASN A 244 8.57 -1.07 -14.38
CA ASN A 244 8.41 -2.45 -14.80
C ASN A 244 7.97 -3.31 -13.62
N CYS A 245 7.03 -4.24 -13.85
CA CYS A 245 6.57 -5.21 -12.86
C CYS A 245 6.57 -6.60 -13.50
N HIS A 246 7.42 -7.49 -12.98
CA HIS A 246 7.47 -8.90 -13.36
C HIS A 246 6.80 -9.75 -12.28
N VAL A 247 5.74 -10.46 -12.66
CA VAL A 247 5.01 -11.39 -11.78
C VAL A 247 5.00 -12.79 -12.38
N ASN A 248 5.22 -13.82 -11.54
CA ASN A 248 5.38 -15.18 -12.04
C ASN A 248 5.10 -16.21 -10.92
N TRP A 249 4.26 -17.21 -11.22
CA TRP A 249 3.96 -18.33 -10.34
C TRP A 249 4.84 -19.58 -10.59
N LEU A 250 5.63 -19.60 -11.68
CA LEU A 250 6.39 -20.78 -12.13
C LEU A 250 7.85 -20.73 -11.70
N SER A 251 8.30 -19.64 -11.08
CA SER A 251 9.70 -19.49 -10.74
C SER A 251 10.12 -20.46 -9.62
N PRO A 252 11.15 -21.29 -9.83
CA PRO A 252 11.68 -22.16 -8.79
C PRO A 252 12.37 -21.40 -7.65
N VAL A 253 12.71 -20.13 -7.91
CA VAL A 253 13.33 -19.23 -6.95
C VAL A 253 12.31 -18.17 -6.53
N LYS A 254 12.16 -17.96 -5.23
CA LYS A 254 11.33 -16.89 -4.69
C LYS A 254 12.14 -15.58 -4.70
N ILE A 255 11.63 -14.57 -5.41
CA ILE A 255 12.21 -13.23 -5.44
C ILE A 255 11.11 -12.20 -5.14
N ARG A 256 11.40 -11.26 -4.26
CA ARG A 256 10.58 -10.09 -3.97
C ARG A 256 11.49 -8.88 -3.87
N TYR A 257 11.58 -8.16 -4.93
CA TYR A 257 12.59 -7.15 -5.14
C TYR A 257 11.98 -5.91 -5.78
N THR A 258 12.34 -4.73 -5.28
CA THR A 258 11.97 -3.45 -5.89
C THR A 258 13.19 -2.55 -5.92
N MET A 259 13.53 -2.03 -7.11
CA MET A 259 14.62 -1.09 -7.31
C MET A 259 14.06 0.26 -7.77
N LEU A 260 14.58 1.34 -7.20
CA LEU A 260 14.33 2.71 -7.63
C LEU A 260 15.63 3.29 -8.16
N GLY A 261 15.63 3.74 -9.40
CA GLY A 261 16.72 4.50 -9.98
C GLY A 261 16.41 5.98 -9.96
N GLY A 262 17.18 6.74 -9.22
CA GLY A 262 17.13 8.21 -9.22
C GLY A 262 18.29 8.82 -9.98
N SER A 263 18.21 10.12 -10.27
CA SER A 263 19.29 10.84 -10.95
C SER A 263 20.53 11.04 -10.08
N GLN A 264 20.41 10.87 -8.76
CA GLN A 264 21.52 11.01 -7.80
C GLN A 264 21.86 9.68 -7.13
N LYS A 265 20.88 8.97 -6.59
CA LYS A 265 21.06 7.72 -5.86
C LYS A 265 20.07 6.66 -6.32
N GLY A 266 20.41 5.39 -6.08
CA GLY A 266 19.48 4.27 -6.26
C GLY A 266 19.09 3.66 -4.92
N LEU A 267 17.91 3.00 -4.90
CA LEU A 267 17.43 2.20 -3.78
C LEU A 267 17.17 0.78 -4.23
N VAL A 268 17.48 -0.17 -3.37
CA VAL A 268 17.15 -1.58 -3.55
C VAL A 268 16.41 -2.07 -2.31
N TYR A 269 15.17 -2.49 -2.50
CA TYR A 269 14.37 -3.16 -1.49
C TYR A 269 14.28 -4.64 -1.82
N ASN A 270 14.76 -5.50 -0.91
CA ASN A 270 14.63 -6.95 -0.95
C ASN A 270 13.80 -7.40 0.26
N ASP A 271 12.53 -7.78 0.03
CA ASP A 271 11.61 -8.21 1.09
C ASP A 271 12.07 -9.50 1.80
N LEU A 272 12.87 -10.30 1.12
CA LEU A 272 13.34 -11.59 1.63
C LEU A 272 14.62 -11.50 2.45
N ASP A 273 15.33 -10.38 2.40
CA ASP A 273 16.51 -10.17 3.24
C ASP A 273 16.05 -9.97 4.70
N PRO A 274 16.55 -10.78 5.65
CA PRO A 274 16.10 -10.67 7.04
C PRO A 274 16.67 -9.45 7.79
N VAL A 275 17.77 -8.89 7.31
CA VAL A 275 18.55 -7.86 8.03
C VAL A 275 18.63 -6.55 7.24
N GLU A 276 19.08 -6.62 5.99
CA GLU A 276 19.36 -5.46 5.14
C GLU A 276 18.32 -5.31 4.04
N LYS A 277 17.03 -5.24 4.43
CA LYS A 277 15.92 -5.18 3.47
C LYS A 277 16.00 -4.00 2.51
N LEU A 278 16.58 -2.89 2.92
CA LEU A 278 16.71 -1.68 2.11
C LEU A 278 18.17 -1.25 2.05
N LYS A 279 18.68 -1.05 0.83
CA LYS A 279 20.01 -0.50 0.56
C LYS A 279 19.91 0.74 -0.30
N VAL A 280 20.71 1.73 0.06
CA VAL A 280 20.88 2.98 -0.70
C VAL A 280 22.26 2.94 -1.36
N TYR A 281 22.28 3.18 -2.66
CA TYR A 281 23.50 3.22 -3.47
C TYR A 281 23.77 4.67 -3.86
N ASP A 282 24.83 5.26 -3.34
CA ASP A 282 25.29 6.58 -3.75
C ASP A 282 26.16 6.45 -5.01
N SER A 283 25.54 5.95 -6.06
CA SER A 283 26.16 5.78 -7.36
C SER A 283 25.28 6.41 -8.43
N GLY A 284 25.89 7.03 -9.41
CA GLY A 284 25.15 7.74 -10.44
C GLY A 284 25.99 8.03 -11.67
N ILE A 285 25.36 8.66 -12.64
CA ILE A 285 25.98 9.04 -13.91
C ILE A 285 25.93 10.57 -14.02
N ASN A 286 27.07 11.19 -14.21
CA ASN A 286 27.17 12.61 -14.58
C ASN A 286 27.33 12.70 -16.09
N VAL A 287 26.33 13.23 -16.78
CA VAL A 287 26.42 13.54 -18.20
C VAL A 287 26.97 14.96 -18.32
N ARG A 288 28.21 15.13 -18.81
CA ARG A 288 28.73 16.45 -19.14
C ARG A 288 28.11 16.90 -20.46
N GLN A 289 27.40 18.01 -20.44
CA GLN A 289 26.81 18.65 -21.62
C GLN A 289 27.80 19.61 -22.35
N ASP A 290 29.08 19.61 -21.99
CA ASP A 290 30.06 20.48 -22.59
C ASP A 290 30.44 19.94 -23.98
N ASP A 291 30.07 20.71 -25.01
CA ASP A 291 30.32 20.56 -26.43
C ASP A 291 29.25 19.83 -27.25
N LEU A 292 28.27 20.64 -27.70
CA LEU A 292 27.33 20.27 -28.77
C LEU A 292 27.99 20.00 -30.14
N GLU A 293 29.29 20.22 -30.31
CA GLU A 293 30.03 19.99 -31.56
C GLU A 293 30.63 18.58 -31.69
N ASP A 294 30.88 17.88 -30.56
CA ASP A 294 31.42 16.50 -30.64
C ASP A 294 30.40 15.45 -30.26
N ARG A 295 29.40 15.28 -31.12
CA ARG A 295 28.34 14.27 -30.99
C ARG A 295 28.83 12.79 -30.98
N ARG A 296 30.13 12.56 -31.03
CA ARG A 296 30.72 11.21 -31.09
C ARG A 296 31.18 10.68 -29.74
N ASN A 297 31.33 11.52 -28.72
CA ASN A 297 31.80 11.12 -27.40
C ASN A 297 30.83 11.63 -26.33
N ILE A 298 29.84 10.83 -25.95
CA ILE A 298 29.10 11.04 -24.70
C ILE A 298 30.08 10.70 -23.59
N LEU A 299 30.71 11.73 -22.99
CA LEU A 299 31.56 11.55 -21.83
C LEU A 299 30.64 11.28 -20.63
N VAL A 300 30.50 10.02 -20.28
CA VAL A 300 29.80 9.56 -19.08
C VAL A 300 30.83 9.43 -17.98
N ASP A 301 30.70 10.23 -16.95
CA ASP A 301 31.48 10.09 -15.73
C ASP A 301 30.64 9.29 -14.71
N TYR A 302 31.19 8.16 -14.27
CA TYR A 302 30.57 7.30 -13.26
C TYR A 302 30.95 7.79 -11.88
N ARG A 303 29.93 8.21 -11.12
CA ARG A 303 30.10 8.53 -9.71
C ARG A 303 29.90 7.25 -8.89
N THR A 304 30.92 6.86 -8.13
CA THR A 304 30.88 5.76 -7.17
C THR A 304 30.99 6.33 -5.77
N GLY A 305 30.02 6.04 -4.93
CA GLY A 305 30.00 6.46 -3.53
C GLY A 305 29.65 5.28 -2.62
N ASP A 306 29.18 5.59 -1.42
CA ASP A 306 28.90 4.60 -0.38
C ASP A 306 27.63 3.80 -0.66
N ILE A 307 27.59 2.57 -0.12
CA ILE A 307 26.39 1.76 0.00
C ILE A 307 26.05 1.69 1.48
N TRP A 308 24.84 2.02 1.84
CA TRP A 308 24.38 1.97 3.22
C TRP A 308 22.97 1.41 3.37
N SER A 309 22.71 0.77 4.51
CA SER A 309 21.40 0.24 4.86
C SER A 309 20.80 1.08 5.98
N PRO A 310 19.65 1.75 5.76
CA PRO A 310 19.01 2.54 6.80
C PRO A 310 18.44 1.65 7.88
N ARG A 311 18.47 2.13 9.12
CA ARG A 311 17.76 1.48 10.22
C ARG A 311 16.26 1.53 9.94
N LEU A 312 15.62 0.36 10.02
CA LEU A 312 14.18 0.18 9.85
C LEU A 312 13.52 -0.13 11.19
N ASP A 313 12.27 0.27 11.35
CA ASP A 313 11.42 -0.17 12.44
C ASP A 313 11.10 -1.67 12.27
N SER A 314 10.84 -2.37 13.37
CA SER A 314 10.48 -3.78 13.40
C SER A 314 8.97 -4.04 13.56
N THR A 315 8.15 -2.98 13.54
CA THR A 315 6.70 -3.10 13.70
C THR A 315 6.08 -3.89 12.55
N GLU A 316 5.18 -4.81 12.88
CA GLU A 316 4.45 -5.61 11.90
C GLU A 316 3.61 -4.71 10.97
N PRO A 317 3.78 -4.78 9.64
CA PRO A 317 3.04 -3.92 8.70
C PRO A 317 1.51 -4.03 8.83
N LEU A 318 0.99 -5.25 9.05
CA LEU A 318 -0.43 -5.49 9.21
C LEU A 318 -0.99 -4.80 10.47
N ARG A 319 -0.23 -4.78 11.57
CA ARG A 319 -0.60 -4.06 12.80
C ARG A 319 -0.66 -2.56 12.56
N THR A 320 0.33 -2.01 11.86
CA THR A 320 0.37 -0.59 11.49
C THR A 320 -0.83 -0.22 10.62
N MET A 321 -1.15 -1.04 9.63
CA MET A 321 -2.27 -0.86 8.72
C MET A 321 -3.62 -0.88 9.45
N VAL A 322 -3.84 -1.89 10.29
CA VAL A 322 -5.07 -2.02 11.10
C VAL A 322 -5.24 -0.82 12.03
N GLY A 323 -4.16 -0.40 12.72
CA GLY A 323 -4.17 0.80 13.56
C GLY A 323 -4.55 2.05 12.76
N HIS A 324 -3.96 2.22 11.58
CA HIS A 324 -4.27 3.34 10.68
C HIS A 324 -5.74 3.32 10.23
N PHE A 325 -6.29 2.16 9.86
CA PHE A 325 -7.71 2.04 9.52
C PHE A 325 -8.62 2.48 10.68
N VAL A 326 -8.37 1.97 11.87
CA VAL A 326 -9.14 2.33 13.08
C VAL A 326 -9.07 3.84 13.35
N ASP A 327 -7.88 4.44 13.22
CA ASP A 327 -7.68 5.87 13.39
C ASP A 327 -8.44 6.69 12.34
N CYS A 328 -8.42 6.27 11.07
CA CYS A 328 -9.17 6.93 10.00
C CYS A 328 -10.69 6.85 10.25
N VAL A 329 -11.23 5.70 10.65
CA VAL A 329 -12.65 5.56 10.99
C VAL A 329 -13.02 6.44 12.19
N ARG A 330 -12.14 6.54 13.20
CA ARG A 330 -12.37 7.33 14.40
C ARG A 330 -12.39 8.83 14.12
N THR A 331 -11.50 9.30 13.24
CA THR A 331 -11.27 10.72 12.99
C THR A 331 -11.99 11.25 11.75
N GLY A 332 -12.46 10.35 10.87
CA GLY A 332 -13.01 10.71 9.56
C GLY A 332 -11.94 11.14 8.55
N THR A 333 -10.65 10.84 8.82
CA THR A 333 -9.56 11.17 7.88
C THR A 333 -9.43 10.12 6.80
N GLN A 334 -8.90 10.53 5.65
CA GLN A 334 -8.70 9.64 4.51
C GLN A 334 -7.51 8.70 4.74
N PRO A 335 -7.65 7.38 4.49
CA PRO A 335 -6.54 6.45 4.60
C PRO A 335 -5.45 6.67 3.55
N VAL A 336 -4.23 6.27 3.86
CA VAL A 336 -3.11 6.27 2.89
C VAL A 336 -3.38 5.31 1.71
N THR A 337 -4.06 4.20 1.97
CA THR A 337 -4.49 3.23 0.95
C THR A 337 -6.02 3.26 0.82
N ASP A 338 -6.55 4.45 0.54
CA ASP A 338 -7.98 4.68 0.39
C ASP A 338 -8.59 4.01 -0.86
N GLY A 339 -9.91 4.14 -1.01
CA GLY A 339 -10.62 3.60 -2.16
C GLY A 339 -10.09 4.14 -3.49
N GLU A 340 -9.64 5.41 -3.55
CA GLU A 340 -9.07 6.00 -4.76
C GLU A 340 -7.74 5.35 -5.14
N SER A 341 -6.87 5.08 -4.17
CA SER A 341 -5.62 4.34 -4.43
C SER A 341 -5.92 2.91 -4.89
N GLY A 342 -6.91 2.25 -4.27
CA GLY A 342 -7.38 0.95 -4.72
C GLY A 342 -7.94 0.97 -6.15
N LEU A 343 -8.72 1.99 -6.50
CA LEU A 343 -9.24 2.20 -7.85
C LEU A 343 -8.13 2.40 -8.87
N ARG A 344 -7.09 3.20 -8.55
CA ARG A 344 -5.93 3.37 -9.44
C ARG A 344 -5.23 2.05 -9.72
N VAL A 345 -5.05 1.21 -8.68
CA VAL A 345 -4.46 -0.13 -8.86
C VAL A 345 -5.35 -1.01 -9.75
N VAL A 346 -6.66 -1.06 -9.50
CA VAL A 346 -7.60 -1.85 -10.34
C VAL A 346 -7.60 -1.36 -11.78
N ARG A 347 -7.54 -0.05 -12.01
CA ARG A 347 -7.46 0.53 -13.37
C ARG A 347 -6.21 0.08 -14.12
N ILE A 348 -5.07 0.00 -13.44
CA ILE A 348 -3.83 -0.53 -14.02
C ILE A 348 -3.96 -2.02 -14.33
N LEU A 349 -4.58 -2.81 -13.44
CA LEU A 349 -4.80 -4.25 -13.66
C LEU A 349 -5.72 -4.51 -14.86
N ASP A 350 -6.82 -3.77 -14.99
CA ASP A 350 -7.73 -3.84 -16.14
C ASP A 350 -7.00 -3.49 -17.44
N ALA A 351 -6.25 -2.38 -17.45
CA ALA A 351 -5.46 -1.98 -18.61
C ALA A 351 -4.38 -3.01 -18.99
N ALA A 352 -3.71 -3.61 -18.00
CA ALA A 352 -2.75 -4.69 -18.24
C ALA A 352 -3.42 -5.91 -18.88
N GLN A 353 -4.60 -6.30 -18.38
CA GLN A 353 -5.37 -7.41 -18.95
C GLN A 353 -5.81 -7.13 -20.41
N ARG A 354 -6.25 -5.91 -20.69
CA ARG A 354 -6.58 -5.49 -22.08
C ARG A 354 -5.33 -5.48 -22.96
N SER A 355 -4.20 -5.03 -22.45
CA SER A 355 -2.93 -5.05 -23.18
C SER A 355 -2.47 -6.47 -23.51
N ILE A 356 -2.56 -7.42 -22.57
CA ILE A 356 -2.24 -8.83 -22.80
C ILE A 356 -3.13 -9.39 -23.92
N LYS A 357 -4.44 -9.15 -23.86
CA LYS A 357 -5.39 -9.56 -24.93
C LYS A 357 -5.06 -8.92 -26.28
N ALA A 358 -4.50 -7.71 -26.28
CA ALA A 358 -4.04 -6.99 -27.46
C ALA A 358 -2.56 -7.27 -27.79
N GLN A 359 -2.01 -8.41 -27.34
CA GLN A 359 -0.64 -8.87 -27.62
C GLN A 359 0.44 -7.81 -27.31
N GLY A 360 0.32 -7.15 -26.17
CA GLY A 360 1.26 -6.12 -25.70
C GLY A 360 0.94 -4.71 -26.18
N GLY A 361 -0.20 -4.51 -26.82
CA GLY A 361 -0.64 -3.20 -27.27
C GLY A 361 -0.74 -2.21 -26.10
N ARG A 362 -0.24 -0.97 -26.28
CA ARG A 362 -0.26 0.09 -25.28
C ARG A 362 -1.70 0.56 -25.01
N ILE A 363 -2.10 0.57 -23.75
CA ILE A 363 -3.41 1.04 -23.28
C ILE A 363 -3.21 2.35 -22.52
N THR A 364 -3.88 3.41 -22.95
CA THR A 364 -3.95 4.70 -22.23
C THR A 364 -4.93 4.59 -21.05
N LEU A 365 -4.58 5.21 -19.91
CA LEU A 365 -5.35 5.25 -18.66
C LEU A 365 -6.10 6.57 -18.49
#